data_306ea19f58a05802eb033be466e07688
#
_entry.id   306ea19f58a05802eb033be466e07688
#
_cell.length_a   1.000
_cell.length_b   1.000
_cell.length_c   1.000
_cell.angle_alpha   90.00
_cell.angle_beta   90.00
_cell.angle_gamma   90.00
#
_symmetry.space_group_name_H-M   'P 1'
#
loop_
_entity.id
_entity.type
_entity.pdbx_description
1 polymer ?
#
loop_
_entity_poly.entity_id
_entity_poly.type
_entity_poly.pdbx_seq_one_letter_code
_entity_poly.pdbx_strand_id
1 'polypeptide(L)'
;MLRKLSKFQNFAHRAMQSIALLVVAILILGIGSNYTVGQSAEQSRKLARLEATYLTHLTKYVQWDRQDTETKLKIIVHGDDLYKFSETLQFAMKISNPQTTVEILSFSNAQQQVALNEASKGYNFFVLLNNSSISGEQLSVLSGKGVLVVHGHKLLKSSPAQVAFEYNQNRVRMLIARQAIGEKKNRISSKLAELKSAVKIIEK
;
A
#
# COMPACT_ATOMS: atom_id res chain seq x y z
N MET A 1 -71.48 -7.65 21.13
CA MET A 1 -70.28 -7.18 21.84
C MET A 1 -69.02 -8.01 21.51
N LEU A 2 -69.13 -9.25 21.12
CA LEU A 2 -68.00 -10.18 20.86
C LEU A 2 -67.15 -9.92 19.60
N ARG A 3 -67.65 -9.24 18.58
CA ARG A 3 -66.91 -8.96 17.32
C ARG A 3 -65.81 -7.89 17.44
N LYS A 4 -65.84 -7.03 18.47
CA LYS A 4 -64.78 -6.00 18.68
C LYS A 4 -63.52 -6.57 19.34
N LEU A 5 -63.68 -7.60 20.18
CA LEU A 5 -62.53 -8.23 20.86
C LEU A 5 -61.62 -9.01 19.90
N SER A 6 -62.18 -9.68 18.90
CA SER A 6 -61.37 -10.46 17.93
C SER A 6 -60.48 -9.58 17.01
N LYS A 7 -60.95 -8.36 16.69
CA LYS A 7 -60.16 -7.40 15.87
C LYS A 7 -58.97 -6.82 16.66
N PHE A 8 -59.12 -6.64 17.99
CA PHE A 8 -58.05 -6.14 18.86
C PHE A 8 -56.96 -7.19 19.07
N GLN A 9 -57.33 -8.47 19.22
CA GLN A 9 -56.32 -9.54 19.33
C GLN A 9 -55.53 -9.72 18.05
N ASN A 10 -56.15 -9.65 16.87
CA ASN A 10 -55.44 -9.77 15.62
C ASN A 10 -54.51 -8.57 15.32
N PHE A 11 -54.86 -7.37 15.78
CA PHE A 11 -54.00 -6.20 15.67
C PHE A 11 -52.77 -6.29 16.56
N ALA A 12 -52.93 -6.71 17.83
CA ALA A 12 -51.85 -6.90 18.76
C ALA A 12 -50.85 -7.99 18.28
N HIS A 13 -51.37 -9.09 17.71
CA HIS A 13 -50.54 -10.17 17.19
C HIS A 13 -49.72 -9.75 15.98
N ARG A 14 -50.32 -8.97 15.06
CA ARG A 14 -49.57 -8.42 13.90
C ARG A 14 -48.53 -7.40 14.28
N ALA A 15 -48.79 -6.54 15.28
CA ALA A 15 -47.85 -5.57 15.78
C ALA A 15 -46.62 -6.27 16.43
N MET A 16 -46.86 -7.34 17.21
CA MET A 16 -45.82 -8.11 17.86
C MET A 16 -44.95 -8.87 16.86
N GLN A 17 -45.53 -9.40 15.79
CA GLN A 17 -44.78 -10.05 14.70
C GLN A 17 -43.91 -9.05 13.91
N SER A 18 -44.38 -7.84 13.69
CA SER A 18 -43.60 -6.79 13.00
C SER A 18 -42.42 -6.31 13.84
N ILE A 19 -42.57 -6.20 15.15
CA ILE A 19 -41.48 -5.84 16.08
C ILE A 19 -40.43 -6.97 16.14
N ALA A 20 -40.85 -8.21 16.19
CA ALA A 20 -39.93 -9.35 16.20
C ALA A 20 -39.09 -9.44 14.92
N LEU A 21 -39.69 -9.20 13.75
CA LEU A 21 -38.98 -9.13 12.46
C LEU A 21 -37.98 -7.98 12.40
N LEU A 22 -38.31 -6.83 12.96
CA LEU A 22 -37.42 -5.66 12.98
C LEU A 22 -36.21 -5.90 13.89
N VAL A 23 -36.38 -6.54 15.05
CA VAL A 23 -35.30 -6.90 15.96
C VAL A 23 -34.36 -7.95 15.33
N VAL A 24 -34.90 -8.91 14.61
CA VAL A 24 -34.08 -9.91 13.88
C VAL A 24 -33.29 -9.24 12.75
N ALA A 25 -33.88 -8.31 12.01
CA ALA A 25 -33.19 -7.55 10.96
C ALA A 25 -32.03 -6.69 11.52
N ILE A 26 -32.21 -6.05 12.69
CA ILE A 26 -31.16 -5.26 13.36
C ILE A 26 -30.04 -6.18 13.86
N LEU A 27 -30.36 -7.35 14.38
CA LEU A 27 -29.35 -8.34 14.81
C LEU A 27 -28.53 -8.87 13.64
N ILE A 28 -29.15 -9.13 12.49
CA ILE A 28 -28.43 -9.61 11.30
C ILE A 28 -27.51 -8.51 10.73
N LEU A 29 -27.95 -7.25 10.72
CA LEU A 29 -27.15 -6.10 10.28
C LEU A 29 -25.99 -5.79 11.24
N GLY A 30 -26.19 -5.99 12.56
CA GLY A 30 -25.16 -5.78 13.58
C GLY A 30 -24.04 -6.83 13.57
N ILE A 31 -24.34 -8.06 13.20
CA ILE A 31 -23.35 -9.15 13.14
C ILE A 31 -22.49 -9.06 11.85
N GLY A 32 -23.06 -8.55 10.75
CA GLY A 32 -22.36 -8.43 9.47
C GLY A 32 -21.23 -7.40 9.47
N SER A 33 -21.31 -6.34 10.27
CA SER A 33 -20.31 -5.26 10.25
C SER A 33 -18.99 -5.60 10.95
N ASN A 34 -18.97 -6.53 11.89
CA ASN A 34 -17.74 -6.91 12.60
C ASN A 34 -16.85 -7.88 11.82
N TYR A 35 -17.41 -8.70 10.93
CA TYR A 35 -16.65 -9.64 10.11
C TYR A 35 -15.92 -8.96 8.94
N THR A 36 -16.46 -7.87 8.40
CA THR A 36 -15.84 -7.14 7.29
C THR A 36 -14.60 -6.36 7.71
N VAL A 37 -14.56 -5.82 8.92
CA VAL A 37 -13.41 -5.06 9.44
C VAL A 37 -12.20 -5.98 9.71
N GLY A 38 -12.42 -7.17 10.26
CA GLY A 38 -11.35 -8.14 10.52
C GLY A 38 -10.71 -8.67 9.24
N GLN A 39 -11.51 -9.03 8.25
CA GLN A 39 -11.02 -9.48 6.94
C GLN A 39 -10.28 -8.38 6.19
N SER A 40 -10.73 -7.15 6.25
CA SER A 40 -10.07 -6.01 5.63
C SER A 40 -8.68 -5.74 6.24
N ALA A 41 -8.55 -5.82 7.58
CA ALA A 41 -7.27 -5.61 8.25
C ALA A 41 -6.27 -6.72 7.98
N GLU A 42 -6.69 -7.98 7.96
CA GLU A 42 -5.84 -9.12 7.63
C GLU A 42 -5.38 -9.06 6.17
N GLN A 43 -6.28 -8.75 5.25
CA GLN A 43 -5.97 -8.55 3.86
C GLN A 43 -4.94 -7.42 3.67
N SER A 44 -5.10 -6.30 4.35
CA SER A 44 -4.18 -5.18 4.29
C SER A 44 -2.78 -5.54 4.83
N ARG A 45 -2.70 -6.32 5.92
CA ARG A 45 -1.42 -6.86 6.43
C ARG A 45 -0.75 -7.80 5.42
N LYS A 46 -1.53 -8.66 4.77
CA LYS A 46 -1.03 -9.57 3.73
C LYS A 46 -0.47 -8.78 2.55
N LEU A 47 -1.17 -7.74 2.12
CA LEU A 47 -0.73 -6.86 1.04
C LEU A 47 0.56 -6.12 1.41
N ALA A 48 0.65 -5.54 2.61
CA ALA A 48 1.85 -4.88 3.08
C ALA A 48 3.09 -5.81 3.08
N ARG A 49 2.91 -7.09 3.47
CA ARG A 49 3.96 -8.10 3.39
C ARG A 49 4.38 -8.41 1.95
N LEU A 50 3.44 -8.52 1.04
CA LEU A 50 3.72 -8.75 -0.38
C LEU A 50 4.45 -7.56 -0.99
N GLU A 51 4.01 -6.33 -0.75
CA GLU A 51 4.70 -5.12 -1.21
C GLU A 51 6.12 -5.04 -0.69
N ALA A 52 6.35 -5.29 0.61
CA ALA A 52 7.68 -5.32 1.20
C ALA A 52 8.57 -6.38 0.53
N THR A 53 8.03 -7.57 0.23
CA THR A 53 8.75 -8.62 -0.49
C THR A 53 9.11 -8.18 -1.92
N TYR A 54 8.16 -7.61 -2.66
CA TYR A 54 8.42 -7.10 -4.01
C TYR A 54 9.46 -5.97 -4.01
N LEU A 55 9.38 -5.06 -3.03
CA LEU A 55 10.35 -3.97 -2.91
C LEU A 55 11.76 -4.52 -2.60
N THR A 56 11.85 -5.54 -1.75
CA THR A 56 13.10 -6.23 -1.47
C THR A 56 13.70 -6.87 -2.73
N HIS A 57 12.87 -7.49 -3.56
CA HIS A 57 13.33 -8.01 -4.85
C HIS A 57 13.75 -6.89 -5.81
N LEU A 58 12.99 -5.79 -5.87
CA LEU A 58 13.31 -4.65 -6.72
C LEU A 58 14.71 -4.10 -6.47
N THR A 59 15.18 -4.06 -5.22
CA THR A 59 16.51 -3.54 -4.89
C THR A 59 17.64 -4.26 -5.64
N LYS A 60 17.46 -5.53 -5.99
CA LYS A 60 18.44 -6.35 -6.74
C LYS A 60 18.54 -5.99 -8.22
N TYR A 61 17.53 -5.26 -8.73
CA TYR A 61 17.42 -4.88 -10.13
C TYR A 61 17.61 -3.38 -10.37
N VAL A 62 17.88 -2.60 -9.31
CA VAL A 62 18.15 -1.17 -9.44
C VAL A 62 19.64 -0.94 -9.40
N GLN A 63 20.14 -0.26 -10.43
CA GLN A 63 21.52 0.23 -10.47
C GLN A 63 21.53 1.71 -10.08
N TRP A 64 22.27 2.03 -9.06
CA TRP A 64 22.44 3.38 -8.55
C TRP A 64 23.64 4.06 -9.18
N ASP A 65 23.45 5.26 -9.73
CA ASP A 65 24.52 6.06 -10.33
C ASP A 65 25.32 6.83 -9.24
N ARG A 66 25.61 6.15 -8.14
CA ARG A 66 26.42 6.72 -7.06
C ARG A 66 27.77 6.07 -7.04
N GLN A 67 28.79 6.92 -7.01
CA GLN A 67 30.18 6.51 -6.80
C GLN A 67 30.46 6.14 -5.32
N ASP A 68 29.44 6.21 -4.46
CA ASP A 68 29.59 5.86 -3.05
C ASP A 68 29.83 4.36 -2.92
N THR A 69 31.01 4.02 -2.48
CA THR A 69 31.47 2.66 -2.13
C THR A 69 30.71 2.05 -0.96
N GLU A 70 29.80 2.78 -0.35
CA GLU A 70 28.96 2.30 0.74
C GLU A 70 27.86 1.37 0.24
N THR A 71 27.94 0.12 0.65
CA THR A 71 26.89 -0.89 0.49
C THR A 71 25.66 -0.59 1.36
N LYS A 72 25.33 0.71 1.54
CA LYS A 72 24.23 1.15 2.39
C LYS A 72 23.02 1.54 1.55
N LEU A 73 21.92 0.81 1.74
CA LEU A 73 20.63 1.11 1.13
C LEU A 73 19.80 1.96 2.10
N LYS A 74 19.41 3.16 1.65
CA LYS A 74 18.63 4.11 2.45
C LYS A 74 17.22 4.23 1.88
N ILE A 75 16.21 3.97 2.73
CA ILE A 75 14.80 3.95 2.35
C ILE A 75 14.00 4.85 3.28
N ILE A 76 13.18 5.72 2.70
CA ILE A 76 12.14 6.44 3.45
C ILE A 76 10.80 5.79 3.16
N VAL A 77 10.02 5.57 4.22
CA VAL A 77 8.61 5.18 4.16
C VAL A 77 7.78 6.34 4.69
N HIS A 78 6.81 6.81 3.90
CA HIS A 78 5.93 7.92 4.27
C HIS A 78 4.47 7.51 4.25
N GLY A 79 3.75 7.88 5.30
CA GLY A 79 2.35 7.57 5.57
C GLY A 79 2.18 6.93 6.94
N ASP A 80 0.93 6.78 7.39
CA ASP A 80 0.65 6.15 8.67
C ASP A 80 0.77 4.64 8.55
N ASP A 81 1.82 4.08 9.14
CA ASP A 81 2.22 2.66 9.00
C ASP A 81 1.38 1.74 9.91
N LEU A 82 0.09 1.68 9.64
CA LEU A 82 -0.91 0.92 10.41
C LEU A 82 -0.67 -0.59 10.39
N TYR A 83 0.06 -1.10 9.40
CA TYR A 83 0.26 -2.54 9.19
C TYR A 83 1.71 -2.99 9.32
N LYS A 84 2.55 -2.16 9.94
CA LYS A 84 3.97 -2.44 10.20
C LYS A 84 4.76 -2.77 8.93
N PHE A 85 4.49 -2.04 7.87
CA PHE A 85 5.17 -2.21 6.60
C PHE A 85 6.69 -2.00 6.74
N SER A 86 7.11 -0.94 7.45
CA SER A 86 8.53 -0.62 7.66
C SER A 86 9.29 -1.72 8.39
N GLU A 87 8.71 -2.27 9.47
CA GLU A 87 9.29 -3.41 10.20
C GLU A 87 9.40 -4.64 9.30
N THR A 88 8.33 -4.93 8.54
CA THR A 88 8.28 -6.06 7.61
C THR A 88 9.32 -5.92 6.51
N LEU A 89 9.48 -4.72 5.95
CA LEU A 89 10.47 -4.41 4.93
C LEU A 89 11.90 -4.59 5.48
N GLN A 90 12.18 -4.08 6.67
CA GLN A 90 13.48 -4.20 7.30
C GLN A 90 13.84 -5.67 7.52
N PHE A 91 12.92 -6.48 8.00
CA PHE A 91 13.10 -7.91 8.18
C PHE A 91 13.36 -8.63 6.85
N ALA A 92 12.55 -8.37 5.82
CA ALA A 92 12.71 -8.96 4.50
C ALA A 92 14.05 -8.60 3.85
N MET A 93 14.48 -7.34 3.98
CA MET A 93 15.76 -6.85 3.47
C MET A 93 16.94 -7.54 4.16
N LYS A 94 16.90 -7.67 5.49
CA LYS A 94 17.95 -8.34 6.28
C LYS A 94 18.17 -9.80 5.85
N ILE A 95 17.07 -10.51 5.56
CA ILE A 95 17.15 -11.91 5.09
C ILE A 95 17.67 -12.00 3.66
N SER A 96 17.14 -11.14 2.76
CA SER A 96 17.43 -11.26 1.33
C SER A 96 18.75 -10.64 0.90
N ASN A 97 19.28 -9.69 1.67
CA ASN A 97 20.50 -8.93 1.38
C ASN A 97 21.39 -8.83 2.63
N PRO A 98 21.89 -9.95 3.18
CA PRO A 98 22.62 -9.96 4.46
C PRO A 98 23.92 -9.15 4.44
N GLN A 99 24.48 -8.91 3.25
CA GLN A 99 25.71 -8.13 3.07
C GLN A 99 25.47 -6.62 2.91
N THR A 100 24.21 -6.19 2.80
CA THR A 100 23.86 -4.79 2.59
C THR A 100 23.35 -4.20 3.90
N THR A 101 23.95 -3.10 4.35
CA THR A 101 23.40 -2.31 5.45
C THR A 101 22.15 -1.58 4.96
N VAL A 102 21.02 -1.80 5.62
CA VAL A 102 19.74 -1.15 5.25
C VAL A 102 19.33 -0.21 6.36
N GLU A 103 19.11 1.04 5.99
CA GLU A 103 18.54 2.08 6.85
C GLU A 103 17.14 2.41 6.37
N ILE A 104 16.12 2.24 7.24
CA ILE A 104 14.73 2.57 6.94
C ILE A 104 14.28 3.62 7.95
N LEU A 105 13.86 4.80 7.45
CA LEU A 105 13.20 5.82 8.23
C LEU A 105 11.71 5.88 7.87
N SER A 106 10.86 5.87 8.89
CA SER A 106 9.41 5.96 8.73
C SER A 106 8.91 7.31 9.24
N PHE A 107 8.09 7.98 8.43
CA PHE A 107 7.50 9.28 8.74
C PHE A 107 5.97 9.21 8.55
N SER A 108 5.23 9.68 9.53
CA SER A 108 3.78 9.82 9.44
C SER A 108 3.38 10.99 8.52
N ASN A 109 2.09 11.08 8.19
CA ASN A 109 1.56 12.19 7.41
C ASN A 109 1.82 13.56 8.03
N ALA A 110 1.87 13.68 9.37
CA ALA A 110 2.21 14.91 10.06
C ALA A 110 3.67 15.35 9.87
N GLN A 111 4.55 14.44 9.43
CA GLN A 111 5.99 14.68 9.26
C GLN A 111 6.41 14.83 7.79
N GLN A 112 5.47 15.15 6.91
CA GLN A 112 5.67 15.23 5.46
C GLN A 112 6.89 16.06 5.04
N GLN A 113 7.04 17.27 5.57
CA GLN A 113 8.15 18.16 5.21
C GLN A 113 9.50 17.61 5.68
N VAL A 114 9.53 16.96 6.84
CA VAL A 114 10.75 16.30 7.37
C VAL A 114 11.15 15.16 6.46
N ALA A 115 10.19 14.32 6.05
CA ALA A 115 10.44 13.20 5.13
C ALA A 115 11.02 13.66 3.78
N LEU A 116 10.47 14.74 3.20
CA LEU A 116 10.95 15.30 1.94
C LEU A 116 12.37 15.89 2.06
N ASN A 117 12.64 16.57 3.15
CA ASN A 117 13.97 17.11 3.42
C ASN A 117 15.01 16.00 3.61
N GLU A 118 14.66 14.94 4.36
CA GLU A 118 15.54 13.77 4.52
C GLU A 118 15.77 13.06 3.17
N ALA A 119 14.72 12.83 2.39
CA ALA A 119 14.86 12.20 1.08
C ALA A 119 15.87 12.92 0.16
N SER A 120 15.92 14.24 0.27
CA SER A 120 16.83 15.09 -0.50
C SER A 120 18.30 14.91 -0.15
N LYS A 121 18.62 14.30 1.01
CA LYS A 121 20.00 14.05 1.48
C LYS A 121 20.66 12.82 0.88
N GLY A 122 20.00 12.18 -0.09
CA GLY A 122 20.62 11.07 -0.80
C GLY A 122 20.07 9.70 -0.45
N TYR A 123 18.77 9.60 -0.26
CA TYR A 123 18.09 8.31 -0.12
C TYR A 123 17.93 7.60 -1.47
N ASN A 124 17.88 6.28 -1.43
CA ASN A 124 17.70 5.43 -2.61
C ASN A 124 16.21 5.32 -2.97
N PHE A 125 15.36 5.03 -1.98
CA PHE A 125 13.93 4.85 -2.17
C PHE A 125 13.12 5.83 -1.33
N PHE A 126 12.02 6.27 -1.90
CA PHE A 126 10.94 6.96 -1.21
C PHE A 126 9.65 6.20 -1.44
N VAL A 127 9.20 5.49 -0.43
CA VAL A 127 8.02 4.61 -0.48
C VAL A 127 6.84 5.34 0.14
N LEU A 128 5.77 5.48 -0.64
CA LEU A 128 4.50 6.07 -0.22
C LEU A 128 3.53 4.96 0.15
N LEU A 129 3.08 4.94 1.38
CA LEU A 129 1.96 4.10 1.79
C LEU A 129 0.65 4.64 1.18
N ASN A 130 -0.38 3.80 1.14
CA ASN A 130 -1.67 4.13 0.50
C ASN A 130 -2.35 5.39 1.06
N ASN A 131 -2.08 5.71 2.30
CA ASN A 131 -2.62 6.87 3.02
C ASN A 131 -1.66 8.07 3.04
N SER A 132 -0.59 8.05 2.25
CA SER A 132 0.35 9.18 2.16
C SER A 132 -0.31 10.42 1.57
N SER A 133 -0.07 11.56 2.17
CA SER A 133 -0.62 12.88 1.80
C SER A 133 0.27 13.68 0.83
N ILE A 134 1.44 13.15 0.44
CA ILE A 134 2.40 13.88 -0.41
C ILE A 134 1.84 14.08 -1.82
N SER A 135 1.94 15.31 -2.32
CA SER A 135 1.49 15.67 -3.67
C SER A 135 2.43 15.18 -4.77
N GLY A 136 1.88 15.05 -5.99
CA GLY A 136 2.66 14.66 -7.17
C GLY A 136 3.79 15.64 -7.52
N GLU A 137 3.59 16.93 -7.29
CA GLU A 137 4.60 17.96 -7.55
C GLU A 137 5.85 17.76 -6.66
N GLN A 138 5.63 17.54 -5.35
CA GLN A 138 6.71 17.28 -4.40
C GLN A 138 7.49 16.00 -4.75
N LEU A 139 6.81 14.97 -5.24
CA LEU A 139 7.44 13.72 -5.67
C LEU A 139 8.29 13.89 -6.95
N SER A 140 7.86 14.77 -7.85
CA SER A 140 8.62 15.05 -9.07
C SER A 140 10.01 15.61 -8.77
N VAL A 141 10.13 16.43 -7.75
CA VAL A 141 11.42 16.97 -7.28
C VAL A 141 12.34 15.85 -6.80
N LEU A 142 11.82 14.88 -6.04
CA LEU A 142 12.61 13.74 -5.55
C LEU A 142 13.10 12.86 -6.69
N SER A 143 12.23 12.57 -7.64
CA SER A 143 12.58 11.79 -8.83
C SER A 143 13.71 12.44 -9.64
N GLY A 144 13.70 13.76 -9.77
CA GLY A 144 14.78 14.54 -10.41
C GLY A 144 16.13 14.46 -9.66
N LYS A 145 16.11 14.19 -8.35
CA LYS A 145 17.32 14.02 -7.51
C LYS A 145 17.85 12.57 -7.49
N GLY A 146 17.28 11.69 -8.28
CA GLY A 146 17.70 10.30 -8.34
C GLY A 146 17.15 9.42 -7.21
N VAL A 147 16.08 9.81 -6.55
CA VAL A 147 15.35 8.99 -5.60
C VAL A 147 14.32 8.17 -6.36
N LEU A 148 14.30 6.85 -6.18
CA LEU A 148 13.27 6.00 -6.77
C LEU A 148 11.98 6.09 -5.94
N VAL A 149 10.95 6.68 -6.52
CA VAL A 149 9.66 6.86 -5.86
C VAL A 149 8.77 5.65 -6.13
N VAL A 150 8.34 5.00 -5.05
CA VAL A 150 7.46 3.83 -5.06
C VAL A 150 6.13 4.19 -4.40
N HIS A 151 5.02 3.91 -5.05
CA HIS A 151 3.68 4.11 -4.50
C HIS A 151 3.01 2.77 -4.17
N GLY A 152 2.45 2.62 -2.96
CA GLY A 152 1.85 1.37 -2.52
C GLY A 152 0.66 0.92 -3.37
N HIS A 153 -0.28 1.79 -3.68
CA HIS A 153 -1.45 1.43 -4.49
C HIS A 153 -1.93 2.64 -5.28
N LYS A 154 -2.16 2.43 -6.56
CA LYS A 154 -2.78 3.37 -7.52
C LYS A 154 -1.87 4.36 -8.26
N LEU A 155 -2.25 4.55 -9.51
CA LEU A 155 -2.05 5.74 -10.35
C LEU A 155 -0.61 5.98 -10.83
N LEU A 156 0.08 4.94 -11.30
CA LEU A 156 1.33 5.17 -12.01
C LEU A 156 1.14 6.15 -13.18
N LYS A 157 -0.03 6.15 -13.84
CA LYS A 157 -0.31 7.02 -15.00
C LYS A 157 -0.36 8.51 -14.66
N SER A 158 -0.86 8.88 -13.48
CA SER A 158 -1.01 10.28 -13.05
C SER A 158 -0.07 10.68 -11.91
N SER A 159 0.75 9.76 -11.43
CA SER A 159 1.72 9.98 -10.36
C SER A 159 3.15 10.09 -10.94
N PRO A 160 4.03 10.93 -10.41
CA PRO A 160 5.46 10.93 -10.73
C PRO A 160 6.21 9.71 -10.21
N ALA A 161 5.57 8.81 -9.46
CA ALA A 161 6.17 7.56 -9.01
C ALA A 161 6.65 6.72 -10.21
N GLN A 162 7.80 6.09 -10.06
CA GLN A 162 8.39 5.20 -11.07
C GLN A 162 7.92 3.77 -10.92
N VAL A 163 7.52 3.38 -9.72
CA VAL A 163 7.04 2.04 -9.39
C VAL A 163 5.75 2.15 -8.57
N ALA A 164 4.82 1.22 -8.80
CA ALA A 164 3.61 1.07 -8.00
C ALA A 164 3.22 -0.41 -7.92
N PHE A 165 2.22 -0.72 -7.10
CA PHE A 165 1.66 -2.07 -7.00
C PHE A 165 0.21 -2.10 -7.49
N GLU A 166 -0.13 -3.10 -8.28
CA GLU A 166 -1.49 -3.39 -8.75
C GLU A 166 -1.99 -4.65 -8.04
N TYR A 167 -3.17 -4.55 -7.44
CA TYR A 167 -3.85 -5.68 -6.84
C TYR A 167 -4.99 -6.14 -7.73
N ASN A 168 -4.94 -7.40 -8.13
CA ASN A 168 -6.01 -8.02 -8.88
C ASN A 168 -6.36 -9.36 -8.26
N GLN A 169 -7.55 -9.46 -7.68
CA GLN A 169 -8.04 -10.63 -6.93
C GLN A 169 -7.03 -11.07 -5.84
N ASN A 170 -6.28 -12.13 -6.04
CA ASN A 170 -5.28 -12.63 -5.09
C ASN A 170 -3.83 -12.44 -5.57
N ARG A 171 -3.60 -11.58 -6.56
CA ARG A 171 -2.27 -11.36 -7.14
C ARG A 171 -1.84 -9.92 -6.97
N VAL A 172 -0.56 -9.75 -6.65
CA VAL A 172 0.11 -8.45 -6.68
C VAL A 172 1.03 -8.43 -7.90
N ARG A 173 0.99 -7.33 -8.64
CA ARG A 173 1.95 -7.06 -9.71
C ARG A 173 2.65 -5.74 -9.44
N MET A 174 3.94 -5.69 -9.74
CA MET A 174 4.68 -4.45 -9.74
C MET A 174 4.48 -3.75 -11.09
N LEU A 175 3.99 -2.52 -11.05
CA LEU A 175 3.89 -1.63 -12.21
C LEU A 175 5.15 -0.79 -12.27
N ILE A 176 5.81 -0.75 -13.41
CA ILE A 176 7.03 0.04 -13.61
C ILE A 176 6.79 1.00 -14.77
N ALA A 177 7.03 2.28 -14.54
CA ALA A 177 7.02 3.27 -15.62
C ALA A 177 8.15 2.97 -16.60
N ARG A 178 7.88 2.94 -17.92
CA ARG A 178 8.89 2.64 -18.94
C ARG A 178 10.12 3.53 -18.84
N GLN A 179 9.93 4.79 -18.56
CA GLN A 179 11.03 5.76 -18.38
C GLN A 179 11.94 5.48 -17.18
N ALA A 180 11.55 4.61 -16.25
CA ALA A 180 12.41 4.16 -15.16
C ALA A 180 13.32 2.98 -15.56
N ILE A 181 13.09 2.40 -16.75
CA ILE A 181 13.88 1.31 -17.30
C ILE A 181 14.87 1.91 -18.30
N GLY A 182 16.16 1.61 -18.18
CA GLY A 182 17.17 1.98 -19.16
C GLY A 182 18.24 2.94 -18.67
N GLU A 183 18.75 3.86 -19.52
CA GLU A 183 20.06 4.48 -19.39
C GLU A 183 20.20 5.72 -18.48
N LYS A 184 19.19 6.09 -17.72
CA LYS A 184 19.23 7.27 -16.83
C LYS A 184 19.65 6.91 -15.40
N LYS A 185 19.97 7.93 -14.59
CA LYS A 185 20.26 7.78 -13.15
C LYS A 185 19.19 6.94 -12.45
N ASN A 186 19.57 5.95 -11.66
CA ASN A 186 18.69 5.00 -10.96
C ASN A 186 17.94 4.05 -11.91
N ARG A 187 18.69 3.27 -12.63
CA ARG A 187 18.16 2.35 -13.66
C ARG A 187 17.53 1.12 -13.05
N ILE A 188 16.30 0.85 -13.40
CA ILE A 188 15.74 -0.48 -13.22
C ILE A 188 16.22 -1.33 -14.41
N SER A 189 16.86 -2.45 -14.12
CA SER A 189 17.36 -3.38 -15.12
C SER A 189 16.21 -3.92 -15.98
N SER A 190 16.42 -4.00 -17.31
CA SER A 190 15.47 -4.63 -18.24
C SER A 190 15.17 -6.08 -17.91
N LYS A 191 16.08 -6.78 -17.23
CA LYS A 191 15.85 -8.16 -16.73
C LYS A 191 14.63 -8.27 -15.81
N LEU A 192 14.28 -7.20 -15.08
CA LEU A 192 13.06 -7.19 -14.27
C LEU A 192 11.79 -7.23 -15.15
N ALA A 193 11.83 -6.61 -16.33
CA ALA A 193 10.72 -6.62 -17.27
C ALA A 193 10.43 -8.01 -17.88
N GLU A 194 11.41 -8.92 -17.84
CA GLU A 194 11.24 -10.30 -18.29
C GLU A 194 10.33 -11.13 -17.37
N LEU A 195 10.14 -10.68 -16.11
CA LEU A 195 9.26 -11.32 -15.14
C LEU A 195 7.79 -10.97 -15.36
N LYS A 196 7.26 -11.28 -16.56
CA LYS A 196 5.91 -10.88 -17.04
C LYS A 196 4.76 -11.26 -16.12
N SER A 197 4.91 -12.29 -15.29
CA SER A 197 3.88 -12.70 -14.30
C SER A 197 3.82 -11.79 -13.08
N ALA A 198 4.94 -11.16 -12.71
CA ALA A 198 5.10 -10.33 -11.52
C ALA A 198 5.21 -8.83 -11.84
N VAL A 199 5.59 -8.49 -13.07
CA VAL A 199 5.89 -7.11 -13.49
C VAL A 199 5.08 -6.75 -14.73
N LYS A 200 4.61 -5.49 -14.79
CA LYS A 200 3.94 -4.89 -15.93
C LYS A 200 4.56 -3.52 -16.21
N ILE A 201 5.00 -3.31 -17.42
CA ILE A 201 5.52 -2.01 -17.87
C ILE A 201 4.36 -1.11 -18.27
N ILE A 202 4.37 0.12 -17.81
CA ILE A 202 3.34 1.12 -18.06
C ILE A 202 3.96 2.26 -18.88
N GLU A 203 3.36 2.55 -20.00
CA GLU A 203 3.67 3.77 -20.78
C GLU A 203 3.09 4.99 -20.04
N LYS A 204 3.90 6.02 -19.86
CA LYS A 204 3.52 7.32 -19.30
C LYS A 204 3.71 8.40 -20.34
#